data_dc60eb25ef6c58db00b94f95c15374dd
#
_entry.id   dc60eb25ef6c58db00b94f95c15374dd
#
_cell.length_a   1.000
_cell.length_b   1.000
_cell.length_c   1.000
_cell.angle_alpha   90.00
_cell.angle_beta   90.00
_cell.angle_gamma   90.00
#
_symmetry.space_group_name_H-M   'P 1'
#
loop_
_entity.id
_entity.type
_entity.pdbx_description
1 polymer ?
#
loop_
_entity_poly.entity_id
_entity_poly.type
_entity_poly.pdbx_seq_one_letter_code
_entity_poly.pdbx_strand_id
1 'polypeptide(L)'
;MNVNNKLIVIVGAYSTGQYLAPAFISKGYQCIHVQPGATISPFYLDSFRKHDFINNLVWEGDDESIIQELSQFDVKAVIPGSEIAVLLADSLSQKLSLPTTNDPRMSSARRNKYDMQKALEQAGVNSIPVFKTNKSEAIFNWLKSQGIQYPIVLKPISSAGTDGVSICQNQEEVQLAFNELIDTVNALGENNNELLVQPYLHGIEYVVNTVSSNGRHYVTEIIRVNKITINASPVYDYAEVLSPVEHELLYELLSEYVKKVLDALGIHFGAGHSEVMLVNETTPVLIETAARPIGGIDLSAYTESLGYNHISMVAESYLNPENFHKILLPENKLPLRKRLLCTFMISPIHGEICNRPDLMAIKNLPHVHSVLMKTQGVLEKTSTLINCPGFITSLGTNREELMQQHQKIRQYEPHLFLQMVDSTIGLRR
;
A
#
# COMPACT_ATOMS: atom_id res chain seq x y z
N MET A 1 -11.24 38.53 -13.93
CA MET A 1 -10.05 37.68 -13.68
C MET A 1 -10.49 36.24 -13.87
N ASN A 2 -10.10 35.59 -14.96
CA ASN A 2 -10.38 34.17 -15.13
C ASN A 2 -9.52 33.40 -14.13
N VAL A 3 -10.11 33.10 -12.98
CA VAL A 3 -9.54 32.08 -12.10
C VAL A 3 -9.56 30.79 -12.91
N ASN A 4 -8.40 30.24 -13.16
CA ASN A 4 -8.24 28.97 -13.88
C ASN A 4 -8.93 27.89 -13.04
N ASN A 5 -10.20 27.56 -13.33
CA ASN A 5 -11.03 26.61 -12.59
C ASN A 5 -10.61 25.14 -12.82
N LYS A 6 -9.33 24.89 -13.07
CA LYS A 6 -8.81 23.54 -13.25
C LYS A 6 -8.85 22.78 -11.92
N LEU A 7 -9.62 21.71 -11.89
CA LEU A 7 -9.89 20.96 -10.68
C LEU A 7 -9.36 19.52 -10.77
N ILE A 8 -8.79 19.08 -9.67
CA ILE A 8 -8.49 17.66 -9.40
C ILE A 8 -9.42 17.17 -8.29
N VAL A 9 -10.05 16.05 -8.52
CA VAL A 9 -10.85 15.37 -7.51
C VAL A 9 -10.01 14.24 -6.90
N ILE A 10 -9.90 14.23 -5.57
CA ILE A 10 -9.21 13.16 -4.86
C ILE A 10 -10.22 12.42 -4.01
N VAL A 11 -10.45 11.15 -4.33
CA VAL A 11 -11.34 10.28 -3.56
C VAL A 11 -10.54 9.64 -2.44
N GLY A 12 -10.98 9.80 -1.20
CA GLY A 12 -10.34 9.21 -0.02
C GLY A 12 -8.88 9.62 0.16
N ALA A 13 -8.63 10.92 0.32
CA ALA A 13 -7.29 11.52 0.50
C ALA A 13 -6.67 11.15 1.87
N TYR A 14 -6.53 9.84 2.13
CA TYR A 14 -6.06 9.29 3.40
C TYR A 14 -4.69 8.62 3.24
N SER A 15 -4.01 8.36 4.37
CA SER A 15 -2.66 7.79 4.41
C SER A 15 -1.72 8.62 3.51
N THR A 16 -0.95 8.02 2.63
CA THR A 16 -0.09 8.75 1.68
C THR A 16 -0.89 9.61 0.69
N GLY A 17 -2.15 9.27 0.41
CA GLY A 17 -3.04 10.08 -0.42
C GLY A 17 -3.28 11.51 0.09
N GLN A 18 -3.03 11.79 1.38
CA GLN A 18 -3.08 13.14 1.96
C GLN A 18 -2.12 14.12 1.26
N TYR A 19 -1.07 13.62 0.62
CA TYR A 19 -0.06 14.45 -0.05
C TYR A 19 -0.39 14.74 -1.50
N LEU A 20 -1.44 14.14 -2.08
CA LEU A 20 -1.85 14.40 -3.47
C LEU A 20 -2.31 15.85 -3.64
N ALA A 21 -3.22 16.35 -2.77
CA ALA A 21 -3.71 17.71 -2.89
C ALA A 21 -2.57 18.75 -2.83
N PRO A 22 -1.65 18.75 -1.86
CA PRO A 22 -0.49 19.63 -1.86
C PRO A 22 0.33 19.57 -3.16
N ALA A 23 0.54 18.37 -3.73
CA ALA A 23 1.29 18.20 -4.96
C ALA A 23 0.61 18.88 -6.15
N PHE A 24 -0.71 18.77 -6.28
CA PHE A 24 -1.47 19.45 -7.35
C PHE A 24 -1.62 20.94 -7.12
N ILE A 25 -1.84 21.38 -5.87
CA ILE A 25 -1.93 22.81 -5.50
C ILE A 25 -0.62 23.54 -5.83
N SER A 26 0.53 22.92 -5.57
CA SER A 26 1.84 23.50 -5.93
C SER A 26 2.02 23.73 -7.42
N LYS A 27 1.19 23.10 -8.26
CA LYS A 27 1.15 23.23 -9.73
C LYS A 27 -0.02 24.11 -10.22
N GLY A 28 -0.72 24.79 -9.30
CA GLY A 28 -1.77 25.77 -9.62
C GLY A 28 -3.15 25.18 -9.84
N TYR A 29 -3.42 23.94 -9.38
CA TYR A 29 -4.74 23.31 -9.41
C TYR A 29 -5.46 23.51 -8.10
N GLN A 30 -6.79 23.55 -8.14
CA GLN A 30 -7.64 23.39 -6.95
C GLN A 30 -7.98 21.92 -6.75
N CYS A 31 -8.28 21.53 -5.50
CA CYS A 31 -8.64 20.16 -5.18
C CYS A 31 -9.99 20.10 -4.45
N ILE A 32 -10.82 19.11 -4.82
CA ILE A 32 -12.01 18.69 -4.07
C ILE A 32 -11.74 17.29 -3.52
N HIS A 33 -12.10 17.08 -2.26
CA HIS A 33 -12.12 15.75 -1.65
C HIS A 33 -13.49 15.11 -1.83
N VAL A 34 -13.51 13.82 -2.18
CA VAL A 34 -14.71 12.97 -2.09
C VAL A 34 -14.44 11.90 -1.04
N GLN A 35 -15.20 11.93 0.04
CA GLN A 35 -15.18 10.91 1.07
C GLN A 35 -15.94 9.68 0.57
N PRO A 36 -15.34 8.47 0.53
CA PRO A 36 -15.93 7.29 -0.11
C PRO A 36 -16.94 6.54 0.75
N GLY A 37 -17.64 7.22 1.63
CA GLY A 37 -18.70 6.65 2.49
C GLY A 37 -19.04 7.59 3.65
N ALA A 38 -20.22 7.44 4.23
CA ALA A 38 -20.67 8.25 5.37
C ALA A 38 -19.79 8.03 6.61
N THR A 39 -19.28 6.81 6.80
CA THR A 39 -18.40 6.45 7.92
C THR A 39 -17.05 6.01 7.40
N ILE A 40 -15.99 6.57 7.95
CA ILE A 40 -14.59 6.23 7.62
C ILE A 40 -13.89 5.74 8.89
N SER A 41 -13.13 4.67 8.78
CA SER A 41 -12.33 4.13 9.88
C SER A 41 -11.40 5.21 10.46
N PRO A 42 -11.28 5.31 11.81
CA PRO A 42 -10.33 6.22 12.47
C PRO A 42 -8.89 6.10 11.94
N PHE A 43 -8.48 4.90 11.55
CA PHE A 43 -7.18 4.64 10.91
C PHE A 43 -6.90 5.56 9.71
N TYR A 44 -7.92 5.88 8.92
CA TYR A 44 -7.80 6.80 7.79
C TYR A 44 -7.94 8.26 8.17
N LEU A 45 -8.87 8.59 9.10
CA LEU A 45 -9.23 9.97 9.43
C LEU A 45 -8.07 10.77 10.03
N ASP A 46 -7.19 10.14 10.79
CA ASP A 46 -6.04 10.79 11.44
C ASP A 46 -5.08 11.45 10.44
N SER A 47 -5.08 10.99 9.19
CA SER A 47 -4.22 11.52 8.11
C SER A 47 -4.91 12.58 7.26
N PHE A 48 -6.22 12.85 7.44
CA PHE A 48 -6.97 13.72 6.54
C PHE A 48 -6.66 15.22 6.76
N ARG A 49 -6.31 15.90 5.67
CA ARG A 49 -5.93 17.32 5.64
C ARG A 49 -7.02 18.17 5.00
N LYS A 50 -8.12 18.39 5.73
CA LYS A 50 -9.32 19.08 5.22
C LYS A 50 -9.03 20.45 4.59
N HIS A 51 -8.06 21.19 5.10
CA HIS A 51 -7.74 22.56 4.63
C HIS A 51 -7.05 22.61 3.27
N ASP A 52 -6.60 21.47 2.73
CA ASP A 52 -6.02 21.41 1.38
C ASP A 52 -7.11 21.37 0.27
N PHE A 53 -8.39 21.32 0.66
CA PHE A 53 -9.50 21.16 -0.27
C PHE A 53 -10.44 22.36 -0.22
N ILE A 54 -10.92 22.79 -1.40
CA ILE A 54 -11.93 23.85 -1.50
C ILE A 54 -13.33 23.36 -1.11
N ASN A 55 -13.59 22.06 -1.22
CA ASN A 55 -14.82 21.42 -0.77
C ASN A 55 -14.55 19.96 -0.37
N ASN A 56 -15.44 19.41 0.47
CA ASN A 56 -15.45 18.02 0.91
C ASN A 56 -16.84 17.44 0.67
N LEU A 57 -16.98 16.60 -0.35
CA LEU A 57 -18.22 15.89 -0.67
C LEU A 57 -18.21 14.54 0.02
N VAL A 58 -19.39 14.06 0.42
CA VAL A 58 -19.55 12.73 1.03
C VAL A 58 -20.40 11.88 0.10
N TRP A 59 -19.84 10.74 -0.31
CA TRP A 59 -20.59 9.76 -1.10
C TRP A 59 -21.47 8.89 -0.18
N GLU A 60 -22.77 8.90 -0.42
CA GLU A 60 -23.78 8.17 0.35
C GLU A 60 -24.45 7.05 -0.48
N GLY A 61 -23.70 6.50 -1.46
CA GLY A 61 -24.18 5.43 -2.33
C GLY A 61 -24.77 5.94 -3.66
N ASP A 62 -24.77 7.25 -3.89
CA ASP A 62 -25.27 7.86 -5.13
C ASP A 62 -24.18 8.67 -5.83
N ASP A 63 -23.71 8.17 -6.97
CA ASP A 63 -22.70 8.84 -7.78
C ASP A 63 -23.26 10.11 -8.44
N GLU A 64 -24.54 10.15 -8.79
CA GLU A 64 -25.16 11.25 -9.54
C GLU A 64 -25.14 12.55 -8.71
N SER A 65 -25.33 12.44 -7.40
CA SER A 65 -25.23 13.60 -6.50
C SER A 65 -23.82 14.22 -6.52
N ILE A 66 -22.78 13.38 -6.52
CA ILE A 66 -21.39 13.83 -6.63
C ILE A 66 -21.11 14.43 -8.01
N ILE A 67 -21.59 13.80 -9.08
CA ILE A 67 -21.43 14.29 -10.46
C ILE A 67 -22.08 15.67 -10.63
N GLN A 68 -23.29 15.86 -10.09
CA GLN A 68 -23.99 17.15 -10.13
C GLN A 68 -23.16 18.27 -9.47
N GLU A 69 -22.61 18.00 -8.28
CA GLU A 69 -21.74 18.97 -7.59
C GLU A 69 -20.46 19.27 -8.39
N LEU A 70 -19.89 18.27 -9.05
CA LEU A 70 -18.67 18.42 -9.84
C LEU A 70 -18.90 19.08 -11.22
N SER A 71 -20.12 19.07 -11.74
CA SER A 71 -20.47 19.57 -13.10
C SER A 71 -20.19 21.06 -13.31
N GLN A 72 -20.11 21.84 -12.23
CA GLN A 72 -19.79 23.27 -12.27
C GLN A 72 -18.29 23.57 -12.44
N PHE A 73 -17.43 22.55 -12.39
CA PHE A 73 -15.98 22.68 -12.45
C PHE A 73 -15.40 22.04 -13.72
N ASP A 74 -14.23 22.52 -14.14
CA ASP A 74 -13.42 21.90 -15.19
C ASP A 74 -12.56 20.78 -14.57
N VAL A 75 -13.17 19.60 -14.30
CA VAL A 75 -12.50 18.45 -13.69
C VAL A 75 -11.51 17.85 -14.67
N LYS A 76 -10.24 17.78 -14.29
CA LYS A 76 -9.15 17.23 -15.12
C LYS A 76 -8.86 15.77 -14.83
N ALA A 77 -9.01 15.35 -13.58
CA ALA A 77 -8.82 13.96 -13.15
C ALA A 77 -9.59 13.67 -11.87
N VAL A 78 -9.96 12.40 -11.70
CA VAL A 78 -10.45 11.81 -10.44
C VAL A 78 -9.41 10.76 -10.02
N ILE A 79 -8.83 10.92 -8.83
CA ILE A 79 -7.67 10.14 -8.39
C ILE A 79 -7.97 9.44 -7.07
N PRO A 80 -7.77 8.11 -6.96
CA PRO A 80 -7.89 7.41 -5.69
C PRO A 80 -6.69 7.71 -4.77
N GLY A 81 -6.95 8.21 -3.56
CA GLY A 81 -5.91 8.49 -2.56
C GLY A 81 -5.64 7.32 -1.62
N SER A 82 -6.57 6.36 -1.52
CA SER A 82 -6.47 5.22 -0.61
C SER A 82 -7.17 3.99 -1.19
N GLU A 83 -7.00 2.84 -0.52
CA GLU A 83 -7.53 1.54 -0.96
C GLU A 83 -9.06 1.56 -1.11
N ILE A 84 -9.78 2.13 -0.15
CA ILE A 84 -11.24 2.20 -0.14
C ILE A 84 -11.82 3.15 -1.20
N ALA A 85 -10.96 3.93 -1.86
CA ALA A 85 -11.34 4.94 -2.83
C ALA A 85 -11.36 4.44 -4.29
N VAL A 86 -10.72 3.30 -4.57
CA VAL A 86 -10.41 2.86 -5.95
C VAL A 86 -11.68 2.70 -6.79
N LEU A 87 -12.68 1.96 -6.30
CA LEU A 87 -13.90 1.70 -7.06
C LEU A 87 -14.71 2.97 -7.33
N LEU A 88 -14.84 3.85 -6.32
CA LEU A 88 -15.56 5.11 -6.49
C LEU A 88 -14.83 6.07 -7.43
N ALA A 89 -13.50 6.15 -7.34
CA ALA A 89 -12.71 6.97 -8.26
C ALA A 89 -12.86 6.51 -9.72
N ASP A 90 -12.84 5.19 -9.95
CA ASP A 90 -13.09 4.61 -11.27
C ASP A 90 -14.48 4.95 -11.79
N SER A 91 -15.53 4.80 -10.96
CA SER A 91 -16.91 5.10 -11.34
C SER A 91 -17.09 6.57 -11.68
N LEU A 92 -16.64 7.49 -10.82
CA LEU A 92 -16.75 8.92 -11.06
C LEU A 92 -15.96 9.36 -12.30
N SER A 93 -14.75 8.84 -12.50
CA SER A 93 -13.92 9.13 -13.66
C SER A 93 -14.61 8.71 -14.97
N GLN A 94 -15.22 7.51 -14.98
CA GLN A 94 -15.99 6.99 -16.13
C GLN A 94 -17.22 7.86 -16.42
N LYS A 95 -18.02 8.16 -15.40
CA LYS A 95 -19.26 8.95 -15.57
C LYS A 95 -19.00 10.38 -16.02
N LEU A 96 -17.89 10.97 -15.57
CA LEU A 96 -17.42 12.27 -16.04
C LEU A 96 -16.76 12.21 -17.44
N SER A 97 -16.63 11.00 -18.02
CA SER A 97 -16.00 10.79 -19.34
C SER A 97 -14.60 11.37 -19.43
N LEU A 98 -13.80 11.25 -18.37
CA LEU A 98 -12.47 11.82 -18.33
C LEU A 98 -11.48 11.01 -19.19
N PRO A 99 -10.57 11.69 -19.93
CA PRO A 99 -9.56 10.99 -20.72
C PRO A 99 -8.53 10.23 -19.87
N THR A 100 -8.51 10.48 -18.57
CA THR A 100 -7.63 9.84 -17.58
C THR A 100 -8.28 8.63 -16.89
N THR A 101 -9.35 8.08 -17.46
CA THR A 101 -10.09 6.94 -16.91
C THR A 101 -9.33 5.63 -17.18
N ASN A 102 -9.22 4.78 -16.15
CA ASN A 102 -8.78 3.40 -16.27
C ASN A 102 -9.87 2.53 -16.90
N ASP A 103 -9.56 1.32 -17.39
CA ASP A 103 -10.56 0.45 -18.01
C ASP A 103 -11.68 0.09 -17.00
N PRO A 104 -12.91 0.56 -17.18
CA PRO A 104 -13.98 0.33 -16.22
C PRO A 104 -14.40 -1.15 -16.10
N ARG A 105 -14.12 -1.97 -17.13
CA ARG A 105 -14.39 -3.41 -17.11
C ARG A 105 -13.53 -4.16 -16.10
N MET A 106 -12.35 -3.60 -15.77
CA MET A 106 -11.38 -4.16 -14.85
C MET A 106 -11.43 -3.53 -13.44
N SER A 107 -12.42 -2.67 -13.15
CA SER A 107 -12.50 -1.95 -11.87
C SER A 107 -12.53 -2.91 -10.68
N SER A 108 -13.34 -3.97 -10.72
CA SER A 108 -13.37 -5.00 -9.67
C SER A 108 -12.01 -5.68 -9.49
N ALA A 109 -11.31 -6.00 -10.57
CA ALA A 109 -10.00 -6.66 -10.52
C ALA A 109 -8.90 -5.79 -9.89
N ARG A 110 -9.08 -4.48 -9.80
CA ARG A 110 -8.17 -3.56 -9.11
C ARG A 110 -8.38 -3.49 -7.59
N ARG A 111 -9.40 -4.20 -7.06
CA ARG A 111 -9.73 -4.20 -5.63
C ARG A 111 -9.98 -5.60 -5.06
N ASN A 112 -10.59 -6.48 -5.84
CA ASN A 112 -10.94 -7.84 -5.46
C ASN A 112 -9.80 -8.80 -5.85
N LYS A 113 -9.16 -9.42 -4.86
CA LYS A 113 -8.00 -10.32 -5.07
C LYS A 113 -8.33 -11.56 -5.92
N TYR A 114 -9.57 -12.06 -5.87
CA TYR A 114 -10.00 -13.17 -6.70
C TYR A 114 -10.11 -12.74 -8.18
N ASP A 115 -10.82 -11.65 -8.44
CA ASP A 115 -11.00 -11.12 -9.80
C ASP A 115 -9.66 -10.69 -10.40
N MET A 116 -8.75 -10.15 -9.58
CA MET A 116 -7.39 -9.79 -9.95
C MET A 116 -6.62 -11.01 -10.49
N GLN A 117 -6.57 -12.11 -9.75
CA GLN A 117 -5.86 -13.32 -10.19
C GLN A 117 -6.51 -13.92 -11.45
N LYS A 118 -7.85 -13.86 -11.55
CA LYS A 118 -8.55 -14.32 -12.75
C LYS A 118 -8.29 -13.46 -13.98
N ALA A 119 -8.15 -12.14 -13.82
CA ALA A 119 -7.75 -11.25 -14.92
C ALA A 119 -6.34 -11.58 -15.43
N LEU A 120 -5.38 -11.84 -14.52
CA LEU A 120 -4.04 -12.25 -14.90
C LEU A 120 -4.02 -13.60 -15.62
N GLU A 121 -4.75 -14.60 -15.10
CA GLU A 121 -4.88 -15.91 -15.73
C GLU A 121 -5.42 -15.78 -17.18
N GLN A 122 -6.47 -14.99 -17.38
CA GLN A 122 -7.05 -14.72 -18.70
C GLN A 122 -6.09 -14.01 -19.65
N ALA A 123 -5.23 -13.14 -19.12
CA ALA A 123 -4.21 -12.44 -19.90
C ALA A 123 -2.94 -13.27 -20.15
N GLY A 124 -2.85 -14.49 -19.63
CA GLY A 124 -1.65 -15.35 -19.75
C GLY A 124 -0.45 -14.82 -18.94
N VAL A 125 -0.70 -14.02 -17.90
CA VAL A 125 0.31 -13.55 -16.96
C VAL A 125 0.39 -14.52 -15.78
N ASN A 126 1.60 -14.80 -15.28
CA ASN A 126 1.76 -15.66 -14.11
C ASN A 126 0.85 -15.20 -12.98
N SER A 127 0.00 -16.09 -12.50
CA SER A 127 -0.99 -15.82 -11.47
C SER A 127 -1.00 -16.93 -10.42
N ILE A 128 -1.62 -16.67 -9.28
CA ILE A 128 -1.80 -17.66 -8.22
C ILE A 128 -3.12 -18.40 -8.49
N PRO A 129 -3.15 -19.75 -8.43
CA PRO A 129 -4.41 -20.47 -8.38
C PRO A 129 -5.23 -20.02 -7.18
N VAL A 130 -6.45 -19.55 -7.40
CA VAL A 130 -7.31 -19.01 -6.35
C VAL A 130 -8.69 -19.65 -6.35
N PHE A 131 -9.25 -19.77 -5.16
CA PHE A 131 -10.62 -20.21 -4.93
C PHE A 131 -11.29 -19.28 -3.90
N LYS A 132 -12.54 -18.92 -4.11
CA LYS A 132 -13.32 -18.17 -3.13
C LYS A 132 -14.54 -18.94 -2.69
N THR A 133 -14.86 -18.87 -1.42
CA THR A 133 -15.99 -19.60 -0.84
C THR A 133 -16.44 -19.03 0.49
N ASN A 134 -17.71 -19.27 0.82
CA ASN A 134 -18.29 -19.10 2.15
C ASN A 134 -18.51 -20.41 2.89
N LYS A 135 -17.87 -21.53 2.43
CA LYS A 135 -18.03 -22.87 3.04
C LYS A 135 -16.66 -23.54 3.17
N SER A 136 -16.25 -23.87 4.37
CA SER A 136 -14.93 -24.48 4.62
C SER A 136 -14.75 -25.84 3.93
N GLU A 137 -15.81 -26.68 3.82
CA GLU A 137 -15.72 -27.98 3.16
C GLU A 137 -15.38 -27.88 1.66
N ALA A 138 -15.79 -26.79 1.00
CA ALA A 138 -15.49 -26.55 -0.40
C ALA A 138 -13.98 -26.33 -0.62
N ILE A 139 -13.27 -25.81 0.38
CA ILE A 139 -11.80 -25.62 0.35
C ILE A 139 -11.11 -26.95 0.15
N PHE A 140 -11.44 -27.95 0.96
CA PHE A 140 -10.78 -29.27 0.92
C PHE A 140 -11.00 -29.99 -0.40
N ASN A 141 -12.20 -29.87 -0.96
CA ASN A 141 -12.51 -30.44 -2.26
C ASN A 141 -11.69 -29.75 -3.38
N TRP A 142 -11.56 -28.43 -3.31
CA TRP A 142 -10.78 -27.67 -4.27
C TRP A 142 -9.28 -28.00 -4.17
N LEU A 143 -8.69 -28.02 -2.98
CA LEU A 143 -7.29 -28.40 -2.75
C LEU A 143 -6.99 -29.78 -3.35
N LYS A 144 -7.87 -30.75 -3.09
CA LYS A 144 -7.74 -32.11 -3.63
C LYS A 144 -7.81 -32.12 -5.16
N SER A 145 -8.76 -31.38 -5.76
CA SER A 145 -8.95 -31.34 -7.22
C SER A 145 -7.78 -30.69 -7.94
N GLN A 146 -7.12 -29.72 -7.30
CA GLN A 146 -5.95 -29.01 -7.85
C GLN A 146 -4.60 -29.64 -7.48
N GLY A 147 -4.58 -30.68 -6.63
CA GLY A 147 -3.35 -31.28 -6.14
C GLY A 147 -2.51 -30.34 -5.25
N ILE A 148 -3.13 -29.29 -4.66
CA ILE A 148 -2.45 -28.31 -3.83
C ILE A 148 -2.18 -28.89 -2.45
N GLN A 149 -0.91 -28.79 -2.01
CA GLN A 149 -0.45 -29.21 -0.71
C GLN A 149 -0.39 -28.04 0.27
N TYR A 150 -0.39 -28.35 1.57
CA TYR A 150 -0.12 -27.35 2.62
C TYR A 150 1.36 -26.91 2.61
N PRO A 151 1.69 -25.70 3.07
CA PRO A 151 0.75 -24.70 3.62
C PRO A 151 -0.06 -23.97 2.55
N ILE A 152 -1.23 -23.48 2.97
CA ILE A 152 -2.08 -22.61 2.16
C ILE A 152 -2.32 -21.28 2.86
N VAL A 153 -2.76 -20.29 2.10
CA VAL A 153 -3.20 -18.99 2.64
C VAL A 153 -4.72 -18.89 2.55
N LEU A 154 -5.34 -18.52 3.67
CA LEU A 154 -6.73 -18.10 3.76
C LEU A 154 -6.78 -16.62 4.14
N LYS A 155 -7.56 -15.81 3.40
CA LYS A 155 -7.61 -14.36 3.62
C LYS A 155 -8.92 -13.74 3.12
N PRO A 156 -9.29 -12.53 3.58
CA PRO A 156 -10.37 -11.76 2.97
C PRO A 156 -10.10 -11.46 1.49
N ILE A 157 -11.16 -11.37 0.70
CA ILE A 157 -11.08 -11.03 -0.73
C ILE A 157 -10.62 -9.58 -0.92
N SER A 158 -11.11 -8.69 -0.05
CA SER A 158 -10.84 -7.24 -0.09
C SER A 158 -10.40 -6.77 1.28
N SER A 159 -9.09 -6.71 1.54
CA SER A 159 -8.47 -6.16 2.76
C SER A 159 -7.08 -5.64 2.41
N ALA A 160 -6.37 -5.03 3.35
CA ALA A 160 -5.03 -4.48 3.16
C ALA A 160 -4.15 -4.69 4.41
N GLY A 161 -2.82 -4.57 4.27
CA GLY A 161 -1.89 -4.55 5.40
C GLY A 161 -1.79 -5.86 6.17
N THR A 162 -1.92 -7.01 5.51
CA THR A 162 -1.92 -8.37 6.09
C THR A 162 -3.10 -8.67 7.03
N ASP A 163 -4.14 -7.82 7.03
CA ASP A 163 -5.34 -8.02 7.84
C ASP A 163 -6.09 -9.30 7.42
N GLY A 164 -6.35 -10.19 8.40
CA GLY A 164 -7.04 -11.45 8.20
C GLY A 164 -6.27 -12.49 7.37
N VAL A 165 -4.95 -12.35 7.20
CA VAL A 165 -4.13 -13.34 6.47
C VAL A 165 -3.72 -14.47 7.41
N SER A 166 -4.16 -15.70 7.13
CA SER A 166 -3.82 -16.92 7.87
C SER A 166 -3.04 -17.90 7.00
N ILE A 167 -1.87 -18.33 7.47
CA ILE A 167 -1.07 -19.40 6.84
C ILE A 167 -1.40 -20.71 7.56
N CYS A 168 -2.11 -21.60 6.87
CA CYS A 168 -2.61 -22.84 7.46
C CYS A 168 -1.76 -24.03 7.03
N GLN A 169 -1.25 -24.80 8.00
CA GLN A 169 -0.37 -25.96 7.81
C GLN A 169 -1.14 -27.28 7.60
N ASN A 170 -2.44 -27.29 7.93
CA ASN A 170 -3.29 -28.47 7.90
C ASN A 170 -4.77 -28.09 7.87
N GLN A 171 -5.65 -29.09 7.75
CA GLN A 171 -7.09 -28.92 7.67
C GLN A 171 -7.71 -28.29 8.95
N GLU A 172 -7.18 -28.60 10.11
CA GLU A 172 -7.68 -28.09 11.39
C GLU A 172 -7.45 -26.57 11.48
N GLU A 173 -6.25 -26.11 11.11
CA GLU A 173 -5.91 -24.68 11.08
C GLU A 173 -6.76 -23.92 10.06
N VAL A 174 -7.08 -24.53 8.90
CA VAL A 174 -8.01 -23.93 7.93
C VAL A 174 -9.39 -23.73 8.54
N GLN A 175 -9.90 -24.75 9.25
CA GLN A 175 -11.24 -24.66 9.87
C GLN A 175 -11.29 -23.57 10.95
N LEU A 176 -10.25 -23.47 11.78
CA LEU A 176 -10.15 -22.42 12.80
C LEU A 176 -10.11 -21.02 12.16
N ALA A 177 -9.18 -20.80 11.24
CA ALA A 177 -9.04 -19.52 10.55
C ALA A 177 -10.30 -19.14 9.76
N PHE A 178 -10.97 -20.11 9.13
CA PHE A 178 -12.22 -19.87 8.43
C PHE A 178 -13.30 -19.34 9.37
N ASN A 179 -13.50 -20.00 10.53
CA ASN A 179 -14.52 -19.61 11.50
C ASN A 179 -14.23 -18.24 12.14
N GLU A 180 -12.95 -17.87 12.27
CA GLU A 180 -12.54 -16.58 12.80
C GLU A 180 -12.76 -15.41 11.81
N LEU A 181 -12.69 -15.68 10.50
CA LEU A 181 -12.69 -14.64 9.46
C LEU A 181 -14.04 -14.46 8.79
N ILE A 182 -14.80 -15.54 8.57
CA ILE A 182 -16.06 -15.48 7.84
C ILE A 182 -17.10 -14.65 8.60
N ASP A 183 -17.93 -13.88 7.90
CA ASP A 183 -18.98 -13.02 8.43
C ASP A 183 -18.50 -11.95 9.44
N THR A 184 -17.19 -11.69 9.49
CA THR A 184 -16.60 -10.59 10.29
C THR A 184 -16.39 -9.34 9.45
N VAL A 185 -16.23 -8.20 10.11
CA VAL A 185 -15.84 -6.93 9.47
C VAL A 185 -14.33 -6.80 9.52
N ASN A 186 -13.70 -6.60 8.35
CA ASN A 186 -12.25 -6.40 8.25
C ASN A 186 -11.81 -4.99 8.65
N ALA A 187 -10.52 -4.75 8.71
CA ALA A 187 -9.94 -3.47 9.12
C ALA A 187 -10.32 -2.27 8.21
N LEU A 188 -10.78 -2.53 6.98
CA LEU A 188 -11.27 -1.50 6.06
C LEU A 188 -12.76 -1.18 6.24
N GLY A 189 -13.47 -1.92 7.12
CA GLY A 189 -14.90 -1.76 7.37
C GLY A 189 -15.79 -2.57 6.43
N GLU A 190 -15.24 -3.55 5.69
CA GLU A 190 -15.97 -4.41 4.75
C GLU A 190 -16.28 -5.77 5.38
N ASN A 191 -17.46 -6.35 5.06
CA ASN A 191 -17.85 -7.67 5.53
C ASN A 191 -17.14 -8.78 4.74
N ASN A 192 -16.60 -9.77 5.44
CA ASN A 192 -15.97 -10.96 4.89
C ASN A 192 -17.02 -12.04 4.56
N ASN A 193 -17.88 -11.80 3.55
CA ASN A 193 -18.93 -12.73 3.15
C ASN A 193 -18.42 -13.98 2.42
N GLU A 194 -17.24 -13.90 1.84
CA GLU A 194 -16.48 -14.99 1.22
C GLU A 194 -15.00 -14.82 1.56
N LEU A 195 -14.27 -15.90 1.63
CA LEU A 195 -12.82 -15.91 1.83
C LEU A 195 -12.09 -16.43 0.60
N LEU A 196 -10.88 -15.92 0.37
CA LEU A 196 -9.96 -16.35 -0.67
C LEU A 196 -9.00 -17.40 -0.13
N VAL A 197 -8.83 -18.48 -0.89
CA VAL A 197 -7.87 -19.56 -0.65
C VAL A 197 -6.86 -19.61 -1.78
N GLN A 198 -5.59 -19.76 -1.44
CA GLN A 198 -4.50 -19.92 -2.40
C GLN A 198 -3.37 -20.76 -1.80
N PRO A 199 -2.47 -21.38 -2.63
CA PRO A 199 -1.24 -21.97 -2.12
C PRO A 199 -0.36 -20.91 -1.48
N TYR A 200 0.40 -21.30 -0.45
CA TYR A 200 1.45 -20.45 0.10
C TYR A 200 2.63 -20.40 -0.87
N LEU A 201 3.11 -19.19 -1.16
CA LEU A 201 4.26 -18.99 -2.03
C LEU A 201 5.53 -18.85 -1.20
N HIS A 202 6.53 -19.67 -1.51
CA HIS A 202 7.87 -19.54 -0.97
C HIS A 202 8.72 -18.67 -1.91
N GLY A 203 9.31 -17.60 -1.38
CA GLY A 203 10.12 -16.68 -2.18
C GLY A 203 10.52 -15.42 -1.43
N ILE A 204 11.03 -14.46 -2.17
CA ILE A 204 11.34 -13.12 -1.66
C ILE A 204 10.26 -12.17 -2.14
N GLU A 205 9.69 -11.41 -1.22
CA GLU A 205 8.67 -10.42 -1.53
C GLU A 205 9.28 -9.09 -1.94
N TYR A 206 8.77 -8.55 -3.02
CA TYR A 206 9.11 -7.21 -3.52
C TYR A 206 7.84 -6.38 -3.69
N VAL A 207 7.97 -5.10 -3.39
CA VAL A 207 7.00 -4.09 -3.78
C VAL A 207 7.53 -3.37 -5.01
N VAL A 208 6.76 -3.36 -6.08
CA VAL A 208 7.06 -2.61 -7.31
C VAL A 208 6.06 -1.47 -7.41
N ASN A 209 6.50 -0.26 -7.09
CA ASN A 209 5.68 0.92 -7.25
C ASN A 209 5.80 1.46 -8.67
N THR A 210 4.68 1.86 -9.22
CA THR A 210 4.60 2.33 -10.60
C THR A 210 3.73 3.56 -10.71
N VAL A 211 3.94 4.30 -11.79
CA VAL A 211 3.02 5.34 -12.24
C VAL A 211 2.74 5.12 -13.71
N SER A 212 1.48 5.16 -14.08
CA SER A 212 1.00 4.97 -15.45
C SER A 212 0.50 6.28 -16.04
N SER A 213 0.72 6.46 -17.35
CA SER A 213 0.20 7.58 -18.11
C SER A 213 -0.08 7.14 -19.55
N ASN A 214 -1.32 7.26 -20.01
CA ASN A 214 -1.76 6.80 -21.33
C ASN A 214 -1.39 5.33 -21.62
N GLY A 215 -1.52 4.43 -20.64
CA GLY A 215 -1.19 3.02 -20.77
C GLY A 215 0.32 2.71 -20.86
N ARG A 216 1.18 3.70 -20.62
CA ARG A 216 2.62 3.48 -20.47
C ARG A 216 2.95 3.43 -18.97
N HIS A 217 3.64 2.38 -18.56
CA HIS A 217 3.94 2.09 -17.17
C HIS A 217 5.41 2.35 -16.85
N TYR A 218 5.66 3.06 -15.76
CA TYR A 218 6.99 3.40 -15.27
C TYR A 218 7.14 2.91 -13.84
N VAL A 219 8.17 2.14 -13.58
CA VAL A 219 8.56 1.75 -12.22
C VAL A 219 9.23 2.95 -11.57
N THR A 220 8.66 3.42 -10.48
CA THR A 220 9.25 4.51 -9.69
C THR A 220 10.30 3.99 -8.74
N GLU A 221 10.05 2.87 -8.06
CA GLU A 221 11.01 2.18 -7.23
C GLU A 221 10.62 0.71 -7.04
N ILE A 222 11.60 -0.12 -6.75
CA ILE A 222 11.43 -1.49 -6.26
C ILE A 222 11.94 -1.55 -4.82
N ILE A 223 11.12 -2.09 -3.94
CA ILE A 223 11.39 -2.22 -2.51
C ILE A 223 11.47 -3.72 -2.19
N ARG A 224 12.57 -4.15 -1.61
CA ARG A 224 12.69 -5.49 -1.03
C ARG A 224 12.08 -5.49 0.37
N VAL A 225 11.15 -6.38 0.62
CA VAL A 225 10.47 -6.52 1.91
C VAL A 225 11.06 -7.71 2.66
N ASN A 226 11.45 -7.49 3.92
CA ASN A 226 11.84 -8.54 4.83
C ASN A 226 10.78 -8.71 5.92
N LYS A 227 10.29 -9.93 6.07
CA LYS A 227 9.32 -10.30 7.12
C LYS A 227 9.95 -11.35 8.03
N ILE A 228 9.60 -11.29 9.32
CA ILE A 228 9.93 -12.32 10.31
C ILE A 228 8.63 -12.98 10.78
N THR A 229 8.73 -14.22 11.25
CA THR A 229 7.57 -14.93 11.79
C THR A 229 7.47 -14.71 13.28
N ILE A 230 6.35 -14.16 13.75
CA ILE A 230 6.02 -13.99 15.17
C ILE A 230 4.65 -14.65 15.40
N ASN A 231 4.58 -15.64 16.29
CA ASN A 231 3.35 -16.38 16.60
C ASN A 231 2.63 -16.90 15.34
N ALA A 232 3.38 -17.52 14.43
CA ALA A 232 2.93 -18.05 13.14
C ALA A 232 2.41 -17.00 12.14
N SER A 233 2.52 -15.70 12.42
CA SER A 233 2.14 -14.61 11.52
C SER A 233 3.35 -13.93 10.91
N PRO A 234 3.35 -13.59 9.60
CA PRO A 234 4.42 -12.82 8.96
C PRO A 234 4.30 -11.35 9.35
N VAL A 235 5.32 -10.83 10.03
CA VAL A 235 5.40 -9.43 10.48
C VAL A 235 6.52 -8.71 9.73
N TYR A 236 6.27 -7.49 9.29
CA TYR A 236 7.29 -6.66 8.62
C TYR A 236 8.42 -6.33 9.57
N ASP A 237 9.65 -6.67 9.15
CA ASP A 237 10.88 -6.36 9.87
C ASP A 237 11.51 -5.08 9.33
N TYR A 238 11.93 -5.10 8.07
CA TYR A 238 12.40 -3.92 7.37
C TYR A 238 12.07 -3.99 5.87
N ALA A 239 12.14 -2.81 5.22
CA ALA A 239 12.05 -2.67 3.78
C ALA A 239 13.20 -1.80 3.28
N GLU A 240 13.81 -2.14 2.14
CA GLU A 240 14.88 -1.38 1.52
C GLU A 240 14.58 -1.07 0.06
N VAL A 241 14.84 0.16 -0.37
CA VAL A 241 14.76 0.54 -1.78
C VAL A 241 15.96 -0.02 -2.50
N LEU A 242 15.73 -0.78 -3.58
CA LEU A 242 16.79 -1.38 -4.38
C LEU A 242 17.42 -0.38 -5.36
N SER A 243 18.73 -0.47 -5.51
CA SER A 243 19.44 0.27 -6.56
C SER A 243 19.22 -0.42 -7.92
N PRO A 244 18.66 0.28 -8.92
CA PRO A 244 18.46 -0.32 -10.26
C PRO A 244 19.77 -0.67 -10.95
N VAL A 245 20.88 0.00 -10.59
CA VAL A 245 22.19 -0.29 -11.17
C VAL A 245 22.81 -1.55 -10.55
N GLU A 246 22.65 -1.73 -9.24
CA GLU A 246 23.23 -2.90 -8.54
C GLU A 246 22.40 -4.17 -8.75
N HIS A 247 21.13 -4.04 -9.10
CA HIS A 247 20.16 -5.13 -9.25
C HIS A 247 19.53 -5.14 -10.65
N GLU A 248 20.28 -4.80 -11.70
CA GLU A 248 19.76 -4.54 -13.05
C GLU A 248 18.85 -5.68 -13.56
N LEU A 249 19.31 -6.93 -13.53
CA LEU A 249 18.53 -8.08 -14.03
C LEU A 249 17.23 -8.31 -13.23
N LEU A 250 17.29 -8.15 -11.93
CA LEU A 250 16.13 -8.27 -11.07
C LEU A 250 15.14 -7.13 -11.34
N TYR A 251 15.66 -5.92 -11.51
CA TYR A 251 14.86 -4.74 -11.81
C TYR A 251 14.11 -4.88 -13.14
N GLU A 252 14.80 -5.38 -14.18
CA GLU A 252 14.20 -5.68 -15.49
C GLU A 252 13.14 -6.77 -15.38
N LEU A 253 13.43 -7.89 -14.73
CA LEU A 253 12.51 -9.01 -14.54
C LEU A 253 11.20 -8.58 -13.87
N LEU A 254 11.30 -7.88 -12.74
CA LEU A 254 10.13 -7.42 -11.98
C LEU A 254 9.36 -6.33 -12.74
N SER A 255 10.07 -5.41 -13.40
CA SER A 255 9.46 -4.33 -14.18
C SER A 255 8.63 -4.87 -15.34
N GLU A 256 9.19 -5.79 -16.13
CA GLU A 256 8.50 -6.39 -17.27
C GLU A 256 7.29 -7.24 -16.84
N TYR A 257 7.39 -7.92 -15.72
CA TYR A 257 6.27 -8.66 -15.16
C TYR A 257 5.14 -7.72 -14.72
N VAL A 258 5.47 -6.68 -13.92
CA VAL A 258 4.45 -5.76 -13.39
C VAL A 258 3.80 -4.93 -14.49
N LYS A 259 4.51 -4.51 -15.53
CA LYS A 259 3.89 -3.85 -16.69
C LYS A 259 2.76 -4.72 -17.29
N LYS A 260 3.01 -6.03 -17.49
CA LYS A 260 1.97 -6.96 -17.98
C LYS A 260 0.79 -7.10 -16.99
N VAL A 261 1.07 -7.06 -15.69
CA VAL A 261 0.03 -7.05 -14.65
C VAL A 261 -0.85 -5.80 -14.78
N LEU A 262 -0.25 -4.62 -14.92
CA LEU A 262 -0.99 -3.35 -15.05
C LEU A 262 -1.84 -3.31 -16.32
N ASP A 263 -1.31 -3.81 -17.46
CA ASP A 263 -2.06 -3.98 -18.70
C ASP A 263 -3.28 -4.91 -18.49
N ALA A 264 -3.09 -6.07 -17.85
CA ALA A 264 -4.16 -7.03 -17.59
C ALA A 264 -5.24 -6.47 -16.65
N LEU A 265 -4.87 -5.58 -15.72
CA LEU A 265 -5.78 -4.91 -14.81
C LEU A 265 -6.37 -3.61 -15.38
N GLY A 266 -6.05 -3.26 -16.62
CA GLY A 266 -6.57 -2.06 -17.29
C GLY A 266 -6.18 -0.76 -16.61
N ILE A 267 -5.00 -0.69 -16.01
CA ILE A 267 -4.48 0.53 -15.37
C ILE A 267 -3.79 1.37 -16.44
N HIS A 268 -4.41 2.47 -16.86
CA HIS A 268 -3.89 3.37 -17.88
C HIS A 268 -3.28 4.64 -17.28
N PHE A 269 -3.75 5.05 -16.09
CA PHE A 269 -3.34 6.27 -15.39
C PHE A 269 -3.17 6.05 -13.91
N GLY A 270 -2.28 6.83 -13.32
CA GLY A 270 -2.13 6.94 -11.87
C GLY A 270 -1.14 5.95 -11.27
N ALA A 271 -1.19 5.84 -9.95
CA ALA A 271 -0.30 5.01 -9.18
C ALA A 271 -0.67 3.53 -9.25
N GLY A 272 0.36 2.67 -9.25
CA GLY A 272 0.25 1.26 -8.97
C GLY A 272 1.21 0.88 -7.83
N HIS A 273 0.72 0.07 -6.89
CA HIS A 273 1.47 -0.51 -5.78
C HIS A 273 1.30 -2.01 -5.85
N SER A 274 2.31 -2.71 -6.38
CA SER A 274 2.25 -4.15 -6.67
C SER A 274 3.13 -4.94 -5.71
N GLU A 275 2.54 -5.88 -4.97
CA GLU A 275 3.25 -6.85 -4.14
C GLU A 275 3.52 -8.11 -4.97
N VAL A 276 4.79 -8.44 -5.17
CA VAL A 276 5.24 -9.53 -6.04
C VAL A 276 6.12 -10.49 -5.26
N MET A 277 5.77 -11.77 -5.27
CA MET A 277 6.64 -12.83 -4.77
C MET A 277 7.55 -13.32 -5.90
N LEU A 278 8.85 -13.28 -5.67
CA LEU A 278 9.82 -13.91 -6.58
C LEU A 278 10.06 -15.36 -6.14
N VAL A 279 9.38 -16.27 -6.80
CA VAL A 279 9.45 -17.71 -6.52
C VAL A 279 10.67 -18.31 -7.24
N ASN A 280 11.41 -19.17 -6.54
CA ASN A 280 12.62 -19.82 -7.07
C ASN A 280 13.64 -18.83 -7.67
N GLU A 281 13.70 -17.61 -7.16
CA GLU A 281 14.60 -16.51 -7.58
C GLU A 281 14.42 -16.06 -9.05
N THR A 282 13.50 -16.62 -9.81
CA THR A 282 13.34 -16.35 -11.24
C THR A 282 11.91 -16.10 -11.69
N THR A 283 10.92 -16.51 -10.92
CA THR A 283 9.52 -16.47 -11.35
C THR A 283 8.73 -15.46 -10.52
N PRO A 284 8.44 -14.28 -11.07
CA PRO A 284 7.60 -13.30 -10.39
C PRO A 284 6.13 -13.73 -10.46
N VAL A 285 5.44 -13.62 -9.33
CA VAL A 285 4.01 -13.93 -9.16
C VAL A 285 3.36 -12.84 -8.32
N LEU A 286 2.28 -12.26 -8.81
CA LEU A 286 1.57 -11.18 -8.11
C LEU A 286 0.82 -11.70 -6.88
N ILE A 287 1.06 -11.07 -5.73
CA ILE A 287 0.24 -11.23 -4.52
C ILE A 287 -0.98 -10.31 -4.62
N GLU A 288 -0.76 -9.02 -4.86
CA GLU A 288 -1.80 -8.03 -5.13
C GLU A 288 -1.26 -6.76 -5.79
N THR A 289 -2.13 -6.03 -6.48
CA THR A 289 -1.88 -4.67 -6.97
C THR A 289 -2.99 -3.75 -6.49
N ALA A 290 -2.59 -2.65 -5.86
CA ALA A 290 -3.49 -1.56 -5.51
C ALA A 290 -3.31 -0.39 -6.49
N ALA A 291 -4.42 0.06 -7.11
CA ALA A 291 -4.41 1.20 -8.03
C ALA A 291 -4.44 2.55 -7.28
N ARG A 292 -3.49 2.73 -6.36
CA ARG A 292 -3.34 3.92 -5.51
C ARG A 292 -1.89 4.07 -5.05
N PRO A 293 -1.49 5.26 -4.51
CA PRO A 293 -0.14 5.42 -3.96
C PRO A 293 0.15 4.43 -2.82
N ILE A 294 1.41 4.01 -2.71
CA ILE A 294 1.89 3.21 -1.57
C ILE A 294 1.54 3.89 -0.25
N GLY A 295 1.13 3.12 0.77
CA GLY A 295 0.87 3.62 2.12
C GLY A 295 2.14 3.82 2.96
N GLY A 296 2.08 4.75 3.92
CA GLY A 296 3.07 4.83 5.00
C GLY A 296 4.49 5.20 4.59
N ILE A 297 4.70 6.05 3.56
CA ILE A 297 6.03 6.47 3.12
C ILE A 297 6.43 7.85 3.65
N ASP A 298 7.75 8.02 3.83
CA ASP A 298 8.38 9.33 4.05
C ASP A 298 8.79 9.95 2.72
N LEU A 299 7.97 10.88 2.20
CA LEU A 299 8.21 11.53 0.89
C LEU A 299 9.56 12.25 0.81
N SER A 300 10.04 12.82 1.93
CA SER A 300 11.32 13.53 1.95
C SER A 300 12.49 12.57 1.79
N ALA A 301 12.44 11.43 2.49
CA ALA A 301 13.44 10.38 2.38
C ALA A 301 13.51 9.78 0.96
N TYR A 302 12.36 9.52 0.35
CA TYR A 302 12.30 9.05 -1.04
C TYR A 302 12.87 10.09 -2.01
N THR A 303 12.54 11.37 -1.82
CA THR A 303 13.09 12.46 -2.63
C THR A 303 14.62 12.57 -2.49
N GLU A 304 15.15 12.42 -1.27
CA GLU A 304 16.61 12.40 -1.06
C GLU A 304 17.27 11.16 -1.67
N SER A 305 16.63 10.01 -1.60
CA SER A 305 17.14 8.74 -2.14
C SER A 305 17.13 8.69 -3.65
N LEU A 306 15.97 9.03 -4.27
CA LEU A 306 15.71 8.85 -5.71
C LEU A 306 15.83 10.14 -6.52
N GLY A 307 15.65 11.32 -5.89
CA GLY A 307 15.49 12.60 -6.56
C GLY A 307 14.04 12.97 -6.89
N TYR A 308 13.12 12.08 -6.61
CA TYR A 308 11.66 12.23 -6.73
C TYR A 308 10.98 11.33 -5.69
N ASN A 309 9.66 11.39 -5.60
CA ASN A 309 8.85 10.47 -4.81
C ASN A 309 7.58 10.07 -5.59
N HIS A 310 6.94 9.00 -5.17
CA HIS A 310 5.77 8.43 -5.86
C HIS A 310 4.65 9.47 -6.09
N ILE A 311 4.34 10.32 -5.08
CA ILE A 311 3.29 11.36 -5.20
C ILE A 311 3.65 12.41 -6.25
N SER A 312 4.90 12.87 -6.29
CA SER A 312 5.34 13.85 -7.30
C SER A 312 5.22 13.30 -8.71
N MET A 313 5.55 12.01 -8.89
CA MET A 313 5.42 11.33 -10.18
C MET A 313 3.97 11.11 -10.59
N VAL A 314 3.07 10.78 -9.64
CA VAL A 314 1.62 10.72 -9.89
C VAL A 314 1.11 12.07 -10.38
N ALA A 315 1.45 13.17 -9.73
CA ALA A 315 1.01 14.49 -10.16
C ALA A 315 1.51 14.82 -11.60
N GLU A 316 2.77 14.51 -11.91
CA GLU A 316 3.31 14.75 -13.27
C GLU A 316 2.60 13.90 -14.33
N SER A 317 2.27 12.63 -14.04
CA SER A 317 1.62 11.73 -15.01
C SER A 317 0.26 12.23 -15.49
N TYR A 318 -0.48 12.90 -14.61
CA TYR A 318 -1.79 13.50 -14.96
C TYR A 318 -1.67 14.87 -15.61
N LEU A 319 -0.70 15.69 -15.18
CA LEU A 319 -0.62 17.08 -15.60
C LEU A 319 0.25 17.32 -16.85
N ASN A 320 1.33 16.57 -16.96
CA ASN A 320 2.34 16.74 -18.00
C ASN A 320 2.78 15.39 -18.57
N PRO A 321 1.90 14.61 -19.24
CA PRO A 321 2.26 13.27 -19.72
C PRO A 321 3.52 13.24 -20.58
N GLU A 322 3.75 14.24 -21.44
CA GLU A 322 4.95 14.32 -22.29
C GLU A 322 6.23 14.57 -21.48
N ASN A 323 6.16 15.42 -20.47
CA ASN A 323 7.31 15.71 -19.61
C ASN A 323 7.60 14.54 -18.68
N PHE A 324 6.55 13.90 -18.16
CA PHE A 324 6.63 12.69 -17.35
C PHE A 324 7.43 11.60 -18.07
N HIS A 325 7.15 11.36 -19.37
CA HIS A 325 7.89 10.39 -20.16
C HIS A 325 9.37 10.74 -20.32
N LYS A 326 9.73 12.03 -20.34
CA LYS A 326 11.13 12.49 -20.45
C LYS A 326 11.90 12.37 -19.13
N ILE A 327 11.24 12.59 -18.00
CA ILE A 327 11.88 12.51 -16.66
C ILE A 327 12.28 11.07 -16.33
N LEU A 328 11.47 10.10 -16.73
CA LEU A 328 11.69 8.68 -16.46
C LEU A 328 12.41 7.94 -17.60
N LEU A 329 12.80 8.63 -18.65
CA LEU A 329 13.70 8.09 -19.67
C LEU A 329 15.14 8.60 -19.41
N PRO A 330 16.10 7.72 -19.38
CA PRO A 330 16.14 6.31 -19.74
C PRO A 330 15.90 5.40 -18.54
N GLU A 331 14.73 4.83 -18.49
CA GLU A 331 14.27 3.74 -17.64
C GLU A 331 15.17 3.40 -16.44
N ASN A 332 15.09 4.25 -15.39
CA ASN A 332 15.55 3.94 -14.03
C ASN A 332 16.97 3.35 -13.89
N LYS A 333 17.89 3.68 -14.81
CA LYS A 333 19.30 3.28 -14.71
C LYS A 333 20.16 4.25 -13.88
N LEU A 334 19.50 5.15 -13.15
CA LEU A 334 20.24 6.07 -12.26
C LEU A 334 20.48 5.37 -10.92
N PRO A 335 21.74 5.48 -10.39
CA PRO A 335 22.02 4.97 -9.05
C PRO A 335 21.23 5.74 -8.00
N LEU A 336 20.94 5.08 -6.88
CA LEU A 336 20.39 5.77 -5.72
C LEU A 336 21.36 6.88 -5.27
N ARG A 337 20.81 8.06 -4.97
CA ARG A 337 21.59 9.16 -4.34
C ARG A 337 21.98 8.81 -2.91
N LYS A 338 21.04 8.18 -2.21
CA LYS A 338 21.22 7.57 -0.88
C LYS A 338 20.44 6.27 -0.83
N ARG A 339 20.95 5.28 -0.11
CA ARG A 339 20.17 4.08 0.22
C ARG A 339 19.12 4.44 1.24
N LEU A 340 17.93 3.84 1.10
CA LEU A 340 16.82 4.02 2.00
C LEU A 340 16.45 2.66 2.61
N LEU A 341 16.39 2.63 3.94
CA LEU A 341 15.91 1.50 4.71
C LEU A 341 14.86 1.97 5.70
N CYS A 342 13.70 1.30 5.70
CA CYS A 342 12.61 1.52 6.64
C CYS A 342 12.56 0.34 7.63
N THR A 343 12.74 0.62 8.92
CA THR A 343 12.56 -0.34 10.01
C THR A 343 11.13 -0.21 10.54
N PHE A 344 10.35 -1.29 10.48
CA PHE A 344 9.01 -1.36 11.08
C PHE A 344 9.13 -1.71 12.55
N MET A 345 8.52 -0.94 13.42
CA MET A 345 8.58 -1.18 14.87
C MET A 345 7.68 -2.36 15.25
N ILE A 346 8.17 -3.22 16.14
CA ILE A 346 7.48 -4.47 16.54
C ILE A 346 7.27 -4.46 18.04
N SER A 347 6.02 -4.22 18.46
CA SER A 347 5.66 -4.27 19.89
C SER A 347 5.37 -5.70 20.35
N PRO A 348 6.06 -6.18 21.40
CA PRO A 348 5.74 -7.47 22.00
C PRO A 348 4.65 -7.38 23.07
N ILE A 349 4.17 -6.17 23.39
CA ILE A 349 3.26 -5.91 24.51
C ILE A 349 1.96 -5.24 24.05
N HIS A 350 0.93 -5.38 24.89
CA HIS A 350 -0.36 -4.71 24.75
C HIS A 350 -0.61 -3.83 25.98
N GLY A 351 -1.10 -2.62 25.79
CA GLY A 351 -1.44 -1.70 26.88
C GLY A 351 -1.77 -0.30 26.41
N GLU A 352 -2.37 0.50 27.26
CA GLU A 352 -2.63 1.91 26.99
C GLU A 352 -1.31 2.70 27.05
N ILE A 353 -1.13 3.60 26.11
CA ILE A 353 0.05 4.49 26.06
C ILE A 353 -0.12 5.58 27.12
N CYS A 354 0.57 5.40 28.25
CA CYS A 354 0.55 6.32 29.40
C CYS A 354 1.63 7.41 29.30
N ASN A 355 2.74 7.10 28.62
CA ASN A 355 3.88 7.98 28.52
C ASN A 355 4.27 8.20 27.06
N ARG A 356 4.72 9.40 26.72
CA ARG A 356 5.35 9.63 25.41
C ARG A 356 6.70 8.92 25.37
N PRO A 357 7.01 8.18 24.27
CA PRO A 357 8.28 7.49 24.14
C PRO A 357 9.44 8.49 24.08
N ASP A 358 10.52 8.17 24.79
CA ASP A 358 11.78 8.89 24.61
C ASP A 358 12.48 8.41 23.34
N LEU A 359 12.26 9.14 22.25
CA LEU A 359 12.81 8.83 20.95
C LEU A 359 14.22 9.40 20.71
N MET A 360 14.81 10.11 21.69
CA MET A 360 16.09 10.79 21.48
C MET A 360 17.23 9.83 21.19
N ALA A 361 17.26 8.67 21.85
CA ALA A 361 18.25 7.64 21.60
C ALA A 361 18.22 7.11 20.15
N ILE A 362 17.02 7.00 19.57
CA ILE A 362 16.84 6.57 18.18
C ILE A 362 17.10 7.72 17.21
N LYS A 363 16.56 8.91 17.47
CA LYS A 363 16.71 10.09 16.60
C LYS A 363 18.18 10.54 16.45
N ASN A 364 19.01 10.28 17.45
CA ASN A 364 20.44 10.62 17.44
C ASN A 364 21.32 9.55 16.78
N LEU A 365 20.76 8.44 16.29
CA LEU A 365 21.53 7.48 15.49
C LEU A 365 21.93 8.11 14.14
N PRO A 366 23.15 7.81 13.62
CA PRO A 366 23.77 8.58 12.52
C PRO A 366 22.96 8.67 11.23
N HIS A 367 22.19 7.64 10.92
CA HIS A 367 21.50 7.51 9.64
C HIS A 367 19.98 7.68 9.74
N VAL A 368 19.44 8.00 10.94
CA VAL A 368 18.00 8.22 11.10
C VAL A 368 17.60 9.52 10.40
N HIS A 369 16.74 9.39 9.42
CA HIS A 369 16.13 10.52 8.71
C HIS A 369 14.84 10.96 9.40
N SER A 370 13.95 10.01 9.68
CA SER A 370 12.68 10.30 10.36
C SER A 370 12.23 9.14 11.26
N VAL A 371 11.41 9.50 12.24
CA VAL A 371 10.75 8.58 13.18
C VAL A 371 9.27 8.92 13.21
N LEU A 372 8.45 8.00 12.72
CA LEU A 372 7.01 8.03 12.88
C LEU A 372 6.61 6.97 13.91
N MET A 373 5.98 7.39 15.00
CA MET A 373 5.64 6.51 16.11
C MET A 373 4.27 6.89 16.68
N LYS A 374 3.46 5.90 17.01
CA LYS A 374 2.22 6.06 17.78
C LYS A 374 2.53 6.64 19.16
N THR A 375 1.85 7.70 19.55
CA THR A 375 2.14 8.44 20.80
C THR A 375 0.96 8.48 21.78
N GLN A 376 -0.18 7.91 21.39
CA GLN A 376 -1.40 7.86 22.20
C GLN A 376 -2.29 6.68 21.80
N GLY A 377 -3.28 6.37 22.64
CA GLY A 377 -4.20 5.25 22.45
C GLY A 377 -3.62 3.92 22.92
N VAL A 378 -4.08 2.82 22.35
CA VAL A 378 -3.66 1.46 22.74
C VAL A 378 -2.48 1.02 21.86
N LEU A 379 -1.40 0.59 22.51
CA LEU A 379 -0.31 -0.17 21.91
C LEU A 379 -0.75 -1.63 21.85
N GLU A 380 -0.66 -2.24 20.69
CA GLU A 380 -1.01 -3.66 20.50
C GLU A 380 0.25 -4.50 20.24
N LYS A 381 0.16 -5.79 20.52
CA LYS A 381 1.18 -6.73 20.03
C LYS A 381 1.13 -6.73 18.52
N THR A 382 2.28 -6.45 17.89
CA THR A 382 2.34 -6.36 16.42
C THR A 382 2.14 -7.73 15.79
N SER A 383 1.13 -7.85 14.93
CA SER A 383 0.80 -9.03 14.14
C SER A 383 0.50 -8.72 12.68
N THR A 384 0.22 -7.44 12.37
CA THR A 384 -0.08 -6.95 11.03
C THR A 384 0.62 -5.60 10.80
N LEU A 385 0.61 -5.10 9.58
CA LEU A 385 1.09 -3.75 9.30
C LEU A 385 0.19 -2.67 9.92
N ILE A 386 -1.11 -2.96 10.09
CA ILE A 386 -2.09 -2.02 10.63
C ILE A 386 -1.84 -1.71 12.10
N ASN A 387 -1.43 -2.71 12.89
CA ASN A 387 -1.11 -2.51 14.30
C ASN A 387 0.39 -2.32 14.58
N CYS A 388 1.18 -2.08 13.51
CA CYS A 388 2.56 -1.65 13.63
C CYS A 388 2.61 -0.28 14.35
N PRO A 389 3.35 -0.16 15.46
CA PRO A 389 3.34 1.08 16.24
C PRO A 389 4.09 2.25 15.58
N GLY A 390 4.82 1.99 14.49
CA GLY A 390 5.53 3.03 13.76
C GLY A 390 6.66 2.50 12.89
N PHE A 391 7.35 3.43 12.23
CA PHE A 391 8.50 3.13 11.39
C PHE A 391 9.59 4.18 11.51
N ILE A 392 10.82 3.73 11.32
CA ILE A 392 12.01 4.56 11.34
C ILE A 392 12.64 4.49 9.96
N THR A 393 12.72 5.64 9.29
CA THR A 393 13.34 5.75 7.99
C THR A 393 14.80 6.15 8.16
N SER A 394 15.70 5.39 7.57
CA SER A 394 17.13 5.62 7.59
C SER A 394 17.69 5.86 6.18
N LEU A 395 18.60 6.82 6.06
CA LEU A 395 19.29 7.17 4.83
C LEU A 395 20.83 7.08 5.01
N GLY A 396 21.51 6.47 4.06
CA GLY A 396 22.98 6.34 4.08
C GLY A 396 23.55 5.98 2.72
N THR A 397 24.85 5.90 2.62
CA THR A 397 25.56 5.47 1.40
C THR A 397 25.95 3.99 1.45
N ASN A 398 26.05 3.42 2.65
CA ASN A 398 26.47 2.05 2.89
C ASN A 398 25.33 1.21 3.48
N ARG A 399 25.00 0.09 2.82
CA ARG A 399 23.94 -0.83 3.25
C ARG A 399 24.27 -1.48 4.61
N GLU A 400 25.52 -1.86 4.83
CA GLU A 400 25.91 -2.53 6.08
C GLU A 400 25.71 -1.63 7.30
N GLU A 401 26.02 -0.33 7.18
CA GLU A 401 25.82 0.66 8.23
C GLU A 401 24.31 0.82 8.55
N LEU A 402 23.45 0.84 7.52
CA LEU A 402 22.00 0.88 7.70
C LEU A 402 21.48 -0.38 8.38
N MET A 403 22.00 -1.56 8.04
CA MET A 403 21.64 -2.82 8.69
C MET A 403 22.12 -2.89 10.15
N GLN A 404 23.32 -2.40 10.45
CA GLN A 404 23.79 -2.28 11.83
C GLN A 404 22.92 -1.32 12.65
N GLN A 405 22.47 -0.23 12.04
CA GLN A 405 21.53 0.69 12.69
C GLN A 405 20.18 0.05 12.94
N HIS A 406 19.63 -0.68 11.95
CA HIS A 406 18.41 -1.46 12.11
C HIS A 406 18.50 -2.41 13.33
N GLN A 407 19.61 -3.14 13.47
CA GLN A 407 19.84 -4.01 14.62
C GLN A 407 19.89 -3.24 15.95
N LYS A 408 20.49 -2.05 15.98
CA LYS A 408 20.46 -1.20 17.18
C LYS A 408 19.04 -0.77 17.54
N ILE A 409 18.25 -0.39 16.54
CA ILE A 409 16.82 -0.05 16.75
C ILE A 409 16.09 -1.22 17.40
N ARG A 410 16.26 -2.45 16.88
CA ARG A 410 15.69 -3.66 17.46
C ARG A 410 16.06 -3.87 18.94
N GLN A 411 17.30 -3.52 19.32
CA GLN A 411 17.74 -3.60 20.72
C GLN A 411 17.05 -2.57 21.64
N TYR A 412 16.68 -1.40 21.11
CA TYR A 412 15.96 -0.37 21.89
C TYR A 412 14.48 -0.66 22.06
N GLU A 413 13.86 -1.37 21.12
CA GLU A 413 12.40 -1.56 21.09
C GLU A 413 11.76 -2.08 22.37
N PRO A 414 12.25 -3.17 23.01
CA PRO A 414 11.61 -3.70 24.20
C PRO A 414 11.55 -2.69 25.35
N HIS A 415 12.63 -1.94 25.53
CA HIS A 415 12.70 -0.91 26.57
C HIS A 415 11.78 0.28 26.25
N LEU A 416 11.76 0.70 24.99
CA LEU A 416 10.91 1.80 24.52
C LEU A 416 9.44 1.50 24.77
N PHE A 417 8.96 0.33 24.38
CA PHE A 417 7.56 -0.04 24.54
C PHE A 417 7.15 -0.23 26.02
N LEU A 418 8.03 -0.79 26.85
CA LEU A 418 7.80 -0.86 28.30
C LEU A 418 7.63 0.52 28.91
N GLN A 419 8.46 1.51 28.51
CA GLN A 419 8.31 2.89 28.97
C GLN A 419 6.97 3.52 28.58
N MET A 420 6.45 3.17 27.38
CA MET A 420 5.19 3.74 26.87
C MET A 420 3.97 3.31 27.69
N VAL A 421 3.93 2.07 28.19
CA VAL A 421 2.75 1.51 28.90
C VAL A 421 2.90 1.46 30.41
N ASP A 422 4.11 1.58 30.97
CA ASP A 422 4.35 1.56 32.40
C ASP A 422 4.36 2.98 32.98
N SER A 423 3.29 3.33 33.71
CA SER A 423 3.16 4.62 34.38
C SER A 423 4.20 4.86 35.49
N THR A 424 4.86 3.80 35.98
CA THR A 424 5.82 3.90 37.11
C THR A 424 7.24 4.23 36.66
N ILE A 425 7.61 3.93 35.41
CA ILE A 425 8.97 4.21 34.89
C ILE A 425 9.19 5.70 34.63
N GLY A 426 8.15 6.46 34.30
CA GLY A 426 8.22 7.91 34.05
C GLY A 426 8.49 8.77 35.30
N LEU A 427 8.33 8.21 36.50
CA LEU A 427 8.51 8.94 37.79
C LEU A 427 9.93 8.76 38.38
N ARG A 428 10.83 8.04 37.73
CA ARG A 428 12.20 7.76 38.17
C ARG A 428 13.28 8.55 37.44
N ARG A 429 12.96 9.74 36.91
CA ARG A 429 13.93 10.71 36.37
C ARG A 429 14.02 11.96 37.22
#